data_2f6e16f293ba59ac3ce8aed643752fe5
#
_entry.id   2f6e16f293ba59ac3ce8aed643752fe5
#
_cell.length_a   1.000
_cell.length_b   1.000
_cell.length_c   1.000
_cell.angle_alpha   90.00
_cell.angle_beta   90.00
_cell.angle_gamma   90.00
#
_symmetry.space_group_name_H-M   'P 1'
#
loop_
_entity.id
_entity.type
_entity.pdbx_description
1 polymer ?
#
loop_
_entity_poly.entity_id
_entity_poly.type
_entity_poly.pdbx_seq_one_letter_code
_entity_poly.pdbx_strand_id
1 'polypeptide(L)'
;MFGFILRRLGLLIPTFIGVSLVAFFFIRLLPGDPVLLLAGERGISPERYAELMHRFGFDLPLWKQFIYYFTDLLHGDFGTSISTKKPIFTEFFTLFPATLELSFCAVIFAVALGVPAGVIAAVKRNSWFDHTAMATALVGYSMPIFWWALLLIIVFSGMLGWTPVSGRISLMFFFPKVTGFMLVDSLLSGKAGAFQSAVSHLILPTIVLGTIPLAVIARQTRSAMLEVLGEDYIRTAKAKGLSPFRVVAVHALRNALIPVITTIGLQIGVLMAGAILTETIFSWPGVGKWMVDSIFRRDYPAVQGGLVLIALIVMGVNLVVDMLYGLVNPKIRHQR
;
A
#
# COMPACT_ATOMS: atom_id res chain seq x y z
N MET A 1 6.17 -27.19 -5.59
CA MET A 1 5.29 -26.29 -4.83
C MET A 1 5.65 -26.25 -3.35
N PHE A 2 5.61 -27.38 -2.64
CA PHE A 2 5.86 -27.40 -1.20
C PHE A 2 7.24 -26.82 -0.83
N GLY A 3 8.34 -27.25 -1.47
CA GLY A 3 9.67 -26.70 -1.23
C GLY A 3 9.83 -25.22 -1.53
N PHE A 4 9.13 -24.70 -2.58
CA PHE A 4 9.09 -23.27 -2.89
C PHE A 4 8.42 -22.47 -1.76
N ILE A 5 7.26 -22.94 -1.28
CA ILE A 5 6.53 -22.31 -0.16
C ILE A 5 7.38 -22.33 1.11
N LEU A 6 7.99 -23.48 1.43
CA LEU A 6 8.83 -23.63 2.63
C LEU A 6 10.02 -22.66 2.61
N ARG A 7 10.68 -22.53 1.46
CA ARG A 7 11.81 -21.59 1.27
C ARG A 7 11.36 -20.15 1.44
N ARG A 8 10.18 -19.77 0.89
CA ARG A 8 9.62 -18.42 1.04
C ARG A 8 9.23 -18.13 2.48
N LEU A 9 8.60 -19.07 3.17
CA LEU A 9 8.30 -18.97 4.60
C LEU A 9 9.58 -18.83 5.44
N GLY A 10 10.63 -19.62 5.10
CA GLY A 10 11.92 -19.52 5.79
C GLY A 10 12.58 -18.14 5.65
N LEU A 11 12.39 -17.44 4.53
CA LEU A 11 12.90 -16.09 4.33
C LEU A 11 12.12 -15.02 5.12
N LEU A 12 10.88 -15.31 5.55
CA LEU A 12 10.12 -14.37 6.40
C LEU A 12 10.74 -14.23 7.78
N ILE A 13 11.38 -15.30 8.31
CA ILE A 13 11.98 -15.29 9.64
C ILE A 13 13.11 -14.25 9.77
N PRO A 14 14.17 -14.28 8.94
CA PRO A 14 15.23 -13.28 9.02
C PRO A 14 14.70 -11.85 8.69
N THR A 15 13.72 -11.73 7.79
CA THR A 15 13.10 -10.45 7.49
C THR A 15 12.33 -9.89 8.69
N PHE A 16 11.56 -10.73 9.39
CA PHE A 16 10.84 -10.32 10.60
C PHE A 16 11.80 -9.89 11.72
N ILE A 17 12.88 -10.67 11.94
CA ILE A 17 13.91 -10.30 12.90
C ILE A 17 14.55 -8.95 12.52
N GLY A 18 14.91 -8.77 11.26
CA GLY A 18 15.50 -7.52 10.76
C GLY A 18 14.59 -6.31 10.95
N VAL A 19 13.31 -6.44 10.61
CA VAL A 19 12.32 -5.37 10.81
C VAL A 19 12.13 -5.07 12.30
N SER A 20 12.05 -6.10 13.14
CA SER A 20 11.93 -5.93 14.60
C SER A 20 13.14 -5.22 15.20
N LEU A 21 14.35 -5.53 14.72
CA LEU A 21 15.58 -4.84 15.10
C LEU A 21 15.53 -3.36 14.68
N VAL A 22 15.16 -3.08 13.43
CA VAL A 22 15.04 -1.70 12.93
C VAL A 22 14.02 -0.93 13.75
N ALA A 23 12.84 -1.49 14.01
CA ALA A 23 11.79 -0.87 14.81
C ALA A 23 12.25 -0.61 16.25
N PHE A 24 12.99 -1.54 16.84
CA PHE A 24 13.55 -1.41 18.19
C PHE A 24 14.57 -0.29 18.28
N PHE A 25 15.51 -0.20 17.34
CA PHE A 25 16.55 0.84 17.35
C PHE A 25 16.02 2.20 16.89
N PHE A 26 15.07 2.24 15.96
CA PHE A 26 14.49 3.49 15.44
C PHE A 26 14.01 4.41 16.57
N ILE A 27 13.30 3.86 17.55
CA ILE A 27 12.79 4.64 18.69
C ILE A 27 13.93 5.16 19.57
N ARG A 28 14.98 4.38 19.75
CA ARG A 28 16.11 4.75 20.58
C ARG A 28 17.04 5.79 19.94
N LEU A 29 16.94 5.97 18.63
CA LEU A 29 17.63 7.03 17.88
C LEU A 29 16.85 8.35 17.88
N LEU A 30 15.55 8.32 18.23
CA LEU A 30 14.76 9.56 18.33
C LEU A 30 15.19 10.35 19.56
N PRO A 31 15.36 11.68 19.44
CA PRO A 31 15.70 12.52 20.56
C PRO A 31 14.54 12.59 21.57
N GLY A 32 14.83 12.23 22.81
CA GLY A 32 13.87 12.26 23.92
C GLY A 32 14.07 11.11 24.89
N ASP A 33 13.70 11.34 26.15
CA ASP A 33 13.69 10.29 27.17
C ASP A 33 12.32 9.58 27.12
N PRO A 34 12.28 8.27 26.81
CA PRO A 34 11.01 7.54 26.72
C PRO A 34 10.24 7.53 28.04
N VAL A 35 10.91 7.59 29.18
CA VAL A 35 10.27 7.62 30.49
C VAL A 35 9.59 8.96 30.77
N LEU A 36 10.23 10.07 30.42
CA LEU A 36 9.63 11.40 30.56
C LEU A 36 8.41 11.56 29.66
N LEU A 37 8.41 10.93 28.49
CA LEU A 37 7.26 10.93 27.58
C LEU A 37 6.09 10.08 28.11
N LEU A 38 6.37 8.95 28.75
CA LEU A 38 5.37 8.12 29.40
C LEU A 38 4.75 8.83 30.62
N ALA A 39 5.51 9.64 31.31
CA ALA A 39 5.10 10.38 32.48
C ALA A 39 4.26 11.64 32.18
N GLY A 40 4.32 12.12 30.92
CA GLY A 40 3.64 13.35 30.50
C GLY A 40 4.43 14.63 30.82
N GLU A 41 3.94 15.79 30.32
CA GLU A 41 4.62 17.09 30.39
C GLU A 41 4.79 17.68 31.80
N ARG A 42 4.16 17.06 32.81
CA ARG A 42 4.14 17.60 34.20
C ARG A 42 5.32 17.14 35.05
N GLY A 43 6.46 16.85 34.53
CA GLY A 43 7.62 16.42 35.32
C GLY A 43 7.29 15.34 36.38
N ILE A 44 8.15 14.40 36.61
CA ILE A 44 7.99 13.33 37.60
C ILE A 44 9.04 13.44 38.67
N SER A 45 8.72 12.95 39.88
CA SER A 45 9.70 12.85 40.94
C SER A 45 10.81 11.84 40.55
N PRO A 46 12.04 12.01 41.07
CA PRO A 46 13.13 11.08 40.81
C PRO A 46 12.77 9.63 41.16
N GLU A 47 11.98 9.44 42.24
CA GLU A 47 11.53 8.10 42.65
C GLU A 47 10.60 7.48 41.59
N ARG A 48 9.65 8.28 41.09
CA ARG A 48 8.70 7.82 40.05
C ARG A 48 9.40 7.55 38.71
N TYR A 49 10.43 8.33 38.39
CA TYR A 49 11.27 8.10 37.23
C TYR A 49 12.00 6.75 37.33
N ALA A 50 12.64 6.47 38.48
CA ALA A 50 13.35 5.22 38.73
C ALA A 50 12.39 4.01 38.70
N GLU A 51 11.19 4.15 39.27
CA GLU A 51 10.15 3.12 39.22
C GLU A 51 9.72 2.81 37.78
N LEU A 52 9.48 3.81 36.94
CA LEU A 52 9.11 3.63 35.55
C LEU A 52 10.25 3.04 34.70
N MET A 53 11.49 3.48 34.94
CA MET A 53 12.69 2.91 34.30
C MET A 53 12.78 1.42 34.55
N HIS A 54 12.59 1.01 35.82
CA HIS A 54 12.64 -0.42 36.21
C HIS A 54 11.43 -1.19 35.68
N ARG A 55 10.23 -0.62 35.80
CA ARG A 55 9.00 -1.27 35.35
C ARG A 55 8.96 -1.55 33.85
N PHE A 56 9.53 -0.65 33.03
CA PHE A 56 9.61 -0.82 31.58
C PHE A 56 10.92 -1.44 31.11
N GLY A 57 11.81 -1.80 32.06
CA GLY A 57 13.07 -2.46 31.77
C GLY A 57 14.07 -1.60 31.01
N PHE A 58 13.94 -0.26 31.03
CA PHE A 58 14.87 0.65 30.37
C PHE A 58 16.25 0.72 31.06
N ASP A 59 16.33 0.26 32.31
CA ASP A 59 17.56 0.06 33.07
C ASP A 59 18.35 -1.21 32.68
N LEU A 60 17.76 -2.09 31.90
CA LEU A 60 18.38 -3.32 31.45
C LEU A 60 19.35 -3.06 30.27
N PRO A 61 20.35 -3.93 30.05
CA PRO A 61 21.16 -3.90 28.83
C PRO A 61 20.31 -4.01 27.56
N LEU A 62 20.66 -3.30 26.48
CA LEU A 62 19.89 -3.21 25.24
C LEU A 62 19.50 -4.57 24.65
N TRP A 63 20.40 -5.57 24.75
CA TRP A 63 20.10 -6.92 24.25
C TRP A 63 18.98 -7.61 25.02
N LYS A 64 18.88 -7.40 26.36
CA LYS A 64 17.77 -7.92 27.16
C LYS A 64 16.47 -7.21 26.83
N GLN A 65 16.50 -5.87 26.68
CA GLN A 65 15.34 -5.10 26.24
C GLN A 65 14.82 -5.59 24.89
N PHE A 66 15.72 -5.90 23.94
CA PHE A 66 15.34 -6.45 22.64
C PHE A 66 14.70 -7.83 22.77
N ILE A 67 15.26 -8.71 23.61
CA ILE A 67 14.68 -10.06 23.82
C ILE A 67 13.26 -9.96 24.38
N TYR A 68 13.02 -9.14 25.39
CA TYR A 68 11.67 -8.94 25.94
C TYR A 68 10.72 -8.40 24.88
N TYR A 69 11.09 -7.32 24.21
CA TYR A 69 10.32 -6.76 23.10
C TYR A 69 10.00 -7.80 22.01
N PHE A 70 10.99 -8.55 21.58
CA PHE A 70 10.80 -9.57 20.55
C PHE A 70 9.90 -10.72 21.04
N THR A 71 10.01 -11.10 22.30
CA THR A 71 9.15 -12.11 22.93
C THR A 71 7.70 -11.61 22.98
N ASP A 72 7.47 -10.37 23.37
CA ASP A 72 6.14 -9.76 23.38
C ASP A 72 5.51 -9.77 21.97
N LEU A 73 6.29 -9.41 20.95
CA LEU A 73 5.82 -9.49 19.55
C LEU A 73 5.43 -10.91 19.14
N LEU A 74 6.18 -11.94 19.58
CA LEU A 74 5.85 -13.35 19.28
C LEU A 74 4.55 -13.80 19.97
N HIS A 75 4.18 -13.18 21.09
CA HIS A 75 2.91 -13.41 21.77
C HIS A 75 1.77 -12.54 21.23
N GLY A 76 2.04 -11.70 20.22
CA GLY A 76 1.03 -10.81 19.63
C GLY A 76 0.80 -9.52 20.41
N ASP A 77 1.64 -9.20 21.36
CA ASP A 77 1.61 -7.92 22.06
C ASP A 77 2.50 -6.89 21.32
N PHE A 78 1.84 -5.95 20.68
CA PHE A 78 2.48 -4.83 19.96
C PHE A 78 2.54 -3.57 20.82
N GLY A 79 2.15 -3.67 22.10
CA GLY A 79 2.12 -2.58 23.05
C GLY A 79 0.81 -1.80 23.05
N THR A 80 0.81 -0.76 23.86
CA THR A 80 -0.35 0.15 24.08
C THR A 80 0.05 1.58 23.74
N SER A 81 -0.77 2.28 22.97
CA SER A 81 -0.57 3.69 22.64
C SER A 81 -0.52 4.57 23.88
N ILE A 82 0.45 5.46 23.95
CA ILE A 82 0.56 6.43 25.05
C ILE A 82 -0.55 7.47 24.96
N SER A 83 -0.90 7.88 23.73
CA SER A 83 -1.87 8.94 23.46
C SER A 83 -3.32 8.48 23.68
N THR A 84 -3.67 7.32 23.15
CA THR A 84 -5.06 6.84 23.13
C THR A 84 -5.38 5.83 24.23
N LYS A 85 -4.35 5.27 24.88
CA LYS A 85 -4.44 4.19 25.87
C LYS A 85 -5.10 2.90 25.35
N LYS A 86 -5.10 2.70 24.03
CA LYS A 86 -5.65 1.51 23.38
C LYS A 86 -4.53 0.56 22.93
N PRO A 87 -4.80 -0.75 22.86
CA PRO A 87 -3.85 -1.69 22.25
C PRO A 87 -3.58 -1.32 20.79
N ILE A 88 -2.32 -1.28 20.40
CA ILE A 88 -1.88 -0.88 19.06
C ILE A 88 -2.47 -1.79 17.97
N PHE A 89 -2.52 -3.09 18.24
CA PHE A 89 -3.15 -4.05 17.35
C PHE A 89 -4.60 -3.68 17.02
N THR A 90 -5.39 -3.32 18.03
CA THR A 90 -6.81 -2.93 17.85
C THR A 90 -6.95 -1.64 17.04
N GLU A 91 -6.13 -0.62 17.32
CA GLU A 91 -6.16 0.65 16.57
C GLU A 91 -5.78 0.42 15.11
N PHE A 92 -4.70 -0.32 14.89
CA PHE A 92 -4.22 -0.64 13.55
C PHE A 92 -5.30 -1.32 12.71
N PHE A 93 -5.90 -2.41 13.21
CA PHE A 93 -6.92 -3.15 12.45
C PHE A 93 -8.26 -2.43 12.33
N THR A 94 -8.53 -1.43 13.17
CA THR A 94 -9.67 -0.52 12.99
C THR A 94 -9.47 0.44 11.82
N LEU A 95 -8.22 0.86 11.56
CA LEU A 95 -7.87 1.81 10.49
C LEU A 95 -7.44 1.12 9.19
N PHE A 96 -6.93 -0.10 9.28
CA PHE A 96 -6.40 -0.86 8.14
C PHE A 96 -7.38 -1.04 6.97
N PRO A 97 -8.70 -1.28 7.17
CA PRO A 97 -9.64 -1.36 6.07
C PRO A 97 -9.68 -0.10 5.20
N ALA A 98 -9.43 1.09 5.77
CA ALA A 98 -9.38 2.33 5.01
C ALA A 98 -8.18 2.38 4.04
N THR A 99 -7.00 1.98 4.51
CA THR A 99 -5.78 1.87 3.68
C THR A 99 -5.96 0.82 2.60
N LEU A 100 -6.53 -0.33 2.95
CA LEU A 100 -6.76 -1.43 2.02
C LEU A 100 -7.75 -1.04 0.91
N GLU A 101 -8.85 -0.38 1.26
CA GLU A 101 -9.86 0.13 0.31
C GLU A 101 -9.23 1.09 -0.71
N LEU A 102 -8.46 2.07 -0.24
CA LEU A 102 -7.77 3.04 -1.09
C LEU A 102 -6.74 2.35 -2.00
N SER A 103 -5.91 1.47 -1.45
CA SER A 103 -4.89 0.75 -2.20
C SER A 103 -5.50 -0.17 -3.26
N PHE A 104 -6.59 -0.86 -2.93
CA PHE A 104 -7.29 -1.73 -3.86
C PHE A 104 -7.91 -0.95 -5.02
N CYS A 105 -8.56 0.19 -4.75
CA CYS A 105 -9.10 1.07 -5.79
C CYS A 105 -8.00 1.66 -6.67
N ALA A 106 -6.85 2.02 -6.09
CA ALA A 106 -5.70 2.50 -6.84
C ALA A 106 -5.10 1.44 -7.78
N VAL A 107 -5.03 0.16 -7.34
CA VAL A 107 -4.62 -0.96 -8.20
C VAL A 107 -5.60 -1.17 -9.34
N ILE A 108 -6.90 -1.19 -9.06
CA ILE A 108 -7.94 -1.34 -10.09
C ILE A 108 -7.82 -0.22 -11.12
N PHE A 109 -7.71 1.03 -10.68
CA PHE A 109 -7.53 2.19 -11.55
C PHE A 109 -6.28 2.04 -12.43
N ALA A 110 -5.15 1.69 -11.83
CA ALA A 110 -3.89 1.52 -12.52
C ALA A 110 -3.93 0.40 -13.58
N VAL A 111 -4.55 -0.74 -13.25
CA VAL A 111 -4.69 -1.88 -14.16
C VAL A 111 -5.70 -1.60 -15.26
N ALA A 112 -6.88 -1.05 -14.90
CA ALA A 112 -7.96 -0.77 -15.84
C ALA A 112 -7.57 0.25 -16.93
N LEU A 113 -6.68 1.18 -16.62
CA LEU A 113 -6.18 2.17 -17.60
C LEU A 113 -4.81 1.80 -18.14
N GLY A 114 -3.90 1.30 -17.32
CA GLY A 114 -2.52 1.02 -17.69
C GLY A 114 -2.40 -0.14 -18.69
N VAL A 115 -3.12 -1.23 -18.48
CA VAL A 115 -3.08 -2.37 -19.41
C VAL A 115 -3.62 -2.01 -20.79
N PRO A 116 -4.84 -1.43 -20.95
CA PRO A 116 -5.32 -1.02 -22.25
C PRO A 116 -4.43 0.03 -22.93
N ALA A 117 -3.93 1.02 -22.18
CA ALA A 117 -3.02 2.03 -22.72
C ALA A 117 -1.73 1.40 -23.27
N GLY A 118 -1.12 0.47 -22.54
CA GLY A 118 0.07 -0.26 -22.98
C GLY A 118 -0.18 -1.13 -24.20
N VAL A 119 -1.32 -1.84 -24.26
CA VAL A 119 -1.72 -2.65 -25.44
C VAL A 119 -1.89 -1.78 -26.67
N ILE A 120 -2.65 -0.67 -26.56
CA ILE A 120 -2.91 0.24 -27.69
C ILE A 120 -1.59 0.89 -28.16
N ALA A 121 -0.73 1.29 -27.24
CA ALA A 121 0.58 1.85 -27.54
C ALA A 121 1.48 0.85 -28.30
N ALA A 122 1.45 -0.44 -27.92
CA ALA A 122 2.22 -1.49 -28.62
C ALA A 122 1.66 -1.78 -30.01
N VAL A 123 0.34 -1.89 -30.16
CA VAL A 123 -0.32 -2.15 -31.46
C VAL A 123 -0.11 -0.97 -32.42
N LYS A 124 -0.17 0.27 -31.91
CA LYS A 124 0.08 1.50 -32.67
C LYS A 124 1.51 2.01 -32.47
N ARG A 125 2.49 1.11 -32.49
CA ARG A 125 3.91 1.44 -32.27
C ARG A 125 4.36 2.61 -33.15
N ASN A 126 5.17 3.52 -32.57
CA ASN A 126 5.70 4.73 -33.22
C ASN A 126 4.64 5.72 -33.71
N SER A 127 3.38 5.57 -33.32
CA SER A 127 2.32 6.55 -33.59
C SER A 127 2.35 7.69 -32.57
N TRP A 128 1.62 8.77 -32.88
CA TRP A 128 1.39 9.86 -31.92
C TRP A 128 0.78 9.36 -30.60
N PHE A 129 -0.14 8.40 -30.66
CA PHE A 129 -0.73 7.80 -29.44
C PHE A 129 0.33 7.09 -28.57
N ASP A 130 1.22 6.33 -29.18
CA ASP A 130 2.31 5.66 -28.47
C ASP A 130 3.21 6.66 -27.76
N HIS A 131 3.64 7.70 -28.46
CA HIS A 131 4.52 8.73 -27.89
C HIS A 131 3.82 9.52 -26.77
N THR A 132 2.57 9.94 -26.97
CA THR A 132 1.84 10.70 -25.94
C THR A 132 1.52 9.85 -24.73
N ALA A 133 1.07 8.61 -24.91
CA ALA A 133 0.78 7.70 -23.78
C ALA A 133 2.05 7.44 -22.94
N MET A 134 3.20 7.21 -23.58
CA MET A 134 4.46 6.97 -22.87
C MET A 134 5.00 8.26 -22.23
N ALA A 135 4.88 9.41 -22.89
CA ALA A 135 5.28 10.69 -22.33
C ALA A 135 4.41 11.06 -21.11
N THR A 136 3.08 10.91 -21.20
CA THR A 136 2.17 11.14 -20.07
C THR A 136 2.47 10.20 -18.91
N ALA A 137 2.72 8.92 -19.18
CA ALA A 137 3.13 7.96 -18.16
C ALA A 137 4.45 8.37 -17.48
N LEU A 138 5.44 8.85 -18.26
CA LEU A 138 6.72 9.32 -17.71
C LEU A 138 6.54 10.57 -16.85
N VAL A 139 5.73 11.53 -17.29
CA VAL A 139 5.41 12.74 -16.51
C VAL A 139 4.74 12.34 -15.21
N GLY A 140 3.69 11.50 -15.25
CA GLY A 140 2.99 11.04 -14.05
C GLY A 140 3.88 10.27 -13.07
N TYR A 141 4.84 9.50 -13.58
CA TYR A 141 5.83 8.79 -12.76
C TYR A 141 6.83 9.74 -12.08
N SER A 142 7.19 10.85 -12.76
CA SER A 142 8.21 11.79 -12.28
C SER A 142 7.66 12.86 -11.33
N MET A 143 6.35 13.01 -11.25
CA MET A 143 5.72 14.00 -10.36
C MET A 143 5.78 13.58 -8.89
N PRO A 144 6.19 14.47 -7.97
CA PRO A 144 6.06 14.22 -6.54
C PRO A 144 4.58 14.01 -6.18
N ILE A 145 4.25 12.94 -5.45
CA ILE A 145 2.87 12.58 -5.07
C ILE A 145 2.13 13.75 -4.43
N PHE A 146 2.79 14.47 -3.50
CA PHE A 146 2.17 15.60 -2.79
C PHE A 146 1.80 16.75 -3.73
N TRP A 147 2.67 17.06 -4.69
CA TRP A 147 2.42 18.13 -5.66
C TRP A 147 1.26 17.76 -6.59
N TRP A 148 1.25 16.53 -7.09
CA TRP A 148 0.16 16.00 -7.91
C TRP A 148 -1.19 16.03 -7.17
N ALA A 149 -1.20 15.60 -5.89
CA ALA A 149 -2.40 15.65 -5.05
C ALA A 149 -2.93 17.07 -4.89
N LEU A 150 -2.06 18.03 -4.57
CA LEU A 150 -2.46 19.43 -4.40
C LEU A 150 -3.00 20.04 -5.69
N LEU A 151 -2.39 19.77 -6.86
CA LEU A 151 -2.92 20.23 -8.14
C LEU A 151 -4.33 19.71 -8.40
N LEU A 152 -4.56 18.41 -8.18
CA LEU A 152 -5.88 17.81 -8.38
C LEU A 152 -6.91 18.38 -7.40
N ILE A 153 -6.56 18.62 -6.15
CA ILE A 153 -7.43 19.25 -5.16
C ILE A 153 -7.79 20.68 -5.60
N ILE A 154 -6.81 21.49 -6.01
CA ILE A 154 -7.06 22.86 -6.45
C ILE A 154 -8.02 22.88 -7.64
N VAL A 155 -7.77 22.04 -8.65
CA VAL A 155 -8.57 22.03 -9.87
C VAL A 155 -9.95 21.42 -9.62
N PHE A 156 -10.00 20.18 -9.14
CA PHE A 156 -11.26 19.43 -9.10
C PHE A 156 -12.14 19.73 -7.89
N SER A 157 -11.52 20.02 -6.74
CA SER A 157 -12.28 20.36 -5.53
C SER A 157 -12.45 21.87 -5.39
N GLY A 158 -11.38 22.66 -5.59
CA GLY A 158 -11.42 24.11 -5.35
C GLY A 158 -12.08 24.88 -6.48
N MET A 159 -11.66 24.66 -7.74
CA MET A 159 -12.15 25.45 -8.88
C MET A 159 -13.44 24.90 -9.47
N LEU A 160 -13.54 23.58 -9.63
CA LEU A 160 -14.68 22.93 -10.29
C LEU A 160 -15.76 22.45 -9.30
N GLY A 161 -15.43 22.25 -8.03
CA GLY A 161 -16.37 21.75 -7.02
C GLY A 161 -16.89 20.33 -7.28
N TRP A 162 -16.17 19.52 -8.10
CA TRP A 162 -16.63 18.19 -8.51
C TRP A 162 -16.39 17.13 -7.44
N THR A 163 -15.35 17.29 -6.64
CA THR A 163 -14.94 16.31 -5.63
C THR A 163 -14.70 16.98 -4.29
N PRO A 164 -14.89 16.26 -3.17
CA PRO A 164 -14.52 16.74 -1.85
C PRO A 164 -12.99 16.90 -1.72
N VAL A 165 -12.56 17.78 -0.81
CA VAL A 165 -11.14 18.04 -0.54
C VAL A 165 -10.51 16.91 0.27
N SER A 166 -11.26 16.33 1.26
CA SER A 166 -10.69 15.42 2.26
C SER A 166 -11.75 14.54 2.90
N GLY A 167 -11.29 13.50 3.63
CA GLY A 167 -12.16 12.56 4.33
C GLY A 167 -12.59 11.38 3.47
N ARG A 168 -13.40 10.48 4.04
CA ARG A 168 -13.91 9.27 3.37
C ARG A 168 -15.38 9.38 2.98
N ILE A 169 -16.12 10.28 3.61
CA ILE A 169 -17.54 10.52 3.40
C ILE A 169 -17.90 11.88 3.96
N SER A 170 -18.98 12.50 3.46
CA SER A 170 -19.50 13.75 4.01
C SER A 170 -19.97 13.57 5.46
N LEU A 171 -19.70 14.57 6.29
CA LEU A 171 -20.13 14.62 7.70
C LEU A 171 -21.66 14.58 7.88
N MET A 172 -22.42 14.79 6.81
CA MET A 172 -23.89 14.67 6.82
C MET A 172 -24.35 13.20 6.99
N PHE A 173 -23.48 12.22 6.68
CA PHE A 173 -23.81 10.81 6.77
C PHE A 173 -23.18 10.21 8.02
N PHE A 174 -24.02 9.89 8.99
CA PHE A 174 -23.60 9.19 10.20
C PHE A 174 -24.27 7.81 10.25
N PHE A 175 -23.46 6.74 10.28
CA PHE A 175 -23.90 5.35 10.44
C PHE A 175 -22.81 4.52 11.12
N PRO A 176 -23.19 3.42 11.80
CA PRO A 176 -22.20 2.54 12.43
C PRO A 176 -21.33 1.87 11.35
N LYS A 177 -20.02 1.78 11.63
CA LYS A 177 -19.08 1.03 10.81
C LYS A 177 -19.24 -0.46 11.10
N VAL A 178 -19.58 -1.25 10.10
CA VAL A 178 -19.77 -2.71 10.22
C VAL A 178 -18.52 -3.44 9.76
N THR A 179 -18.03 -3.11 8.55
CA THR A 179 -16.88 -3.77 7.94
C THR A 179 -15.60 -2.93 8.00
N GLY A 180 -15.74 -1.62 8.20
CA GLY A 180 -14.65 -0.65 8.11
C GLY A 180 -14.32 -0.22 6.66
N PHE A 181 -14.87 -0.89 5.63
CA PHE A 181 -14.80 -0.46 4.24
C PHE A 181 -15.92 0.54 3.97
N MET A 182 -15.59 1.79 3.66
CA MET A 182 -16.58 2.86 3.57
C MET A 182 -17.56 2.65 2.40
N LEU A 183 -17.11 2.11 1.27
CA LEU A 183 -17.98 1.78 0.15
C LEU A 183 -19.02 0.72 0.54
N VAL A 184 -18.60 -0.31 1.27
CA VAL A 184 -19.49 -1.38 1.74
C VAL A 184 -20.43 -0.86 2.83
N ASP A 185 -19.89 -0.18 3.83
CA ASP A 185 -20.67 0.33 4.97
C ASP A 185 -21.69 1.39 4.52
N SER A 186 -21.35 2.22 3.51
CA SER A 186 -22.29 3.19 2.94
C SER A 186 -23.45 2.52 2.19
N LEU A 187 -23.21 1.41 1.50
CA LEU A 187 -24.26 0.60 0.88
C LEU A 187 -25.15 -0.06 1.94
N LEU A 188 -24.53 -0.66 2.97
CA LEU A 188 -25.26 -1.34 4.06
C LEU A 188 -26.09 -0.36 4.90
N SER A 189 -25.69 0.92 4.94
CA SER A 189 -26.41 1.95 5.70
C SER A 189 -27.83 2.24 5.20
N GLY A 190 -28.12 1.91 3.94
CA GLY A 190 -29.40 2.23 3.27
C GLY A 190 -29.69 3.72 3.10
N LYS A 191 -28.75 4.61 3.48
CA LYS A 191 -28.95 6.07 3.37
C LYS A 191 -28.73 6.54 1.94
N ALA A 192 -29.77 7.17 1.36
CA ALA A 192 -29.69 7.73 0.00
C ALA A 192 -28.54 8.76 -0.09
N GLY A 193 -27.69 8.63 -1.12
CA GLY A 193 -26.55 9.52 -1.32
C GLY A 193 -25.26 9.15 -0.56
N ALA A 194 -25.30 8.26 0.43
CA ALA A 194 -24.11 7.88 1.21
C ALA A 194 -23.06 7.20 0.33
N PHE A 195 -23.46 6.28 -0.53
CA PHE A 195 -22.55 5.60 -1.45
C PHE A 195 -21.90 6.55 -2.46
N GLN A 196 -22.71 7.46 -3.06
CA GLN A 196 -22.18 8.47 -3.98
C GLN A 196 -21.17 9.38 -3.28
N SER A 197 -21.46 9.76 -2.03
CA SER A 197 -20.53 10.55 -1.22
C SER A 197 -19.24 9.77 -0.96
N ALA A 198 -19.30 8.49 -0.57
CA ALA A 198 -18.10 7.68 -0.37
C ALA A 198 -17.27 7.54 -1.65
N VAL A 199 -17.90 7.29 -2.79
CA VAL A 199 -17.21 7.23 -4.10
C VAL A 199 -16.56 8.57 -4.45
N SER A 200 -17.25 9.71 -4.29
CA SER A 200 -16.69 11.01 -4.62
C SER A 200 -15.45 11.37 -3.81
N HIS A 201 -15.40 10.99 -2.52
CA HIS A 201 -14.23 11.18 -1.65
C HIS A 201 -13.07 10.28 -2.06
N LEU A 202 -13.33 9.13 -2.69
CA LEU A 202 -12.32 8.15 -3.07
C LEU A 202 -11.64 8.47 -4.42
N ILE A 203 -12.28 9.25 -5.31
CA ILE A 203 -11.81 9.51 -6.68
C ILE A 203 -10.40 10.11 -6.70
N LEU A 204 -10.19 11.27 -6.08
CA LEU A 204 -8.90 11.96 -6.13
C LEU A 204 -7.77 11.18 -5.42
N PRO A 205 -7.97 10.64 -4.19
CA PRO A 205 -6.97 9.79 -3.57
C PRO A 205 -6.58 8.58 -4.43
N THR A 206 -7.56 7.94 -5.09
CA THR A 206 -7.33 6.80 -6.00
C THR A 206 -6.48 7.19 -7.20
N ILE A 207 -6.78 8.33 -7.85
CA ILE A 207 -6.02 8.83 -9.00
C ILE A 207 -4.59 9.14 -8.58
N VAL A 208 -4.41 9.87 -7.48
CA VAL A 208 -3.08 10.24 -6.97
C VAL A 208 -2.24 9.01 -6.67
N LEU A 209 -2.76 8.09 -5.86
CA LEU A 209 -2.05 6.89 -5.46
C LEU A 209 -1.82 5.93 -6.63
N GLY A 210 -2.76 5.84 -7.56
CA GLY A 210 -2.73 4.93 -8.71
C GLY A 210 -1.91 5.43 -9.91
N THR A 211 -1.52 6.72 -9.96
CA THR A 211 -0.80 7.29 -11.13
C THR A 211 0.56 6.63 -11.37
N ILE A 212 1.37 6.43 -10.32
CA ILE A 212 2.69 5.80 -10.44
C ILE A 212 2.58 4.34 -10.91
N PRO A 213 1.77 3.47 -10.25
CA PRO A 213 1.51 2.12 -10.74
C PRO A 213 0.97 2.07 -12.16
N LEU A 214 0.05 2.96 -12.52
CA LEU A 214 -0.50 3.05 -13.88
C LEU A 214 0.62 3.23 -14.90
N ALA A 215 1.53 4.18 -14.68
CA ALA A 215 2.64 4.45 -15.57
C ALA A 215 3.58 3.25 -15.72
N VAL A 216 3.88 2.56 -14.62
CA VAL A 216 4.73 1.36 -14.61
C VAL A 216 4.04 0.22 -15.37
N ILE A 217 2.76 -0.03 -15.09
CA ILE A 217 1.96 -1.10 -15.73
C ILE A 217 1.81 -0.83 -17.24
N ALA A 218 1.50 0.41 -17.65
CA ALA A 218 1.36 0.76 -19.06
C ALA A 218 2.66 0.52 -19.83
N ARG A 219 3.79 0.96 -19.30
CA ARG A 219 5.11 0.77 -19.92
C ARG A 219 5.49 -0.70 -19.99
N GLN A 220 5.27 -1.47 -18.91
CA GLN A 220 5.55 -2.90 -18.90
C GLN A 220 4.67 -3.67 -19.87
N THR A 221 3.37 -3.32 -19.93
CA THR A 221 2.43 -3.94 -20.87
C THR A 221 2.84 -3.66 -22.33
N ARG A 222 3.21 -2.41 -22.62
CA ARG A 222 3.71 -2.05 -23.96
C ARG A 222 4.96 -2.86 -24.35
N SER A 223 5.93 -2.96 -23.46
CA SER A 223 7.18 -3.70 -23.71
C SER A 223 6.91 -5.19 -23.97
N ALA A 224 6.15 -5.83 -23.09
CA ALA A 224 5.78 -7.24 -23.22
C ALA A 224 4.94 -7.53 -24.47
N MET A 225 4.02 -6.63 -24.84
CA MET A 225 3.23 -6.75 -26.06
C MET A 225 4.09 -6.62 -27.31
N LEU A 226 5.06 -5.71 -27.35
CA LEU A 226 5.96 -5.54 -28.50
C LEU A 226 6.82 -6.79 -28.72
N GLU A 227 7.33 -7.39 -27.66
CA GLU A 227 8.07 -8.64 -27.71
C GLU A 227 7.22 -9.77 -28.30
N VAL A 228 6.04 -10.00 -27.71
CA VAL A 228 5.12 -11.06 -28.12
C VAL A 228 4.59 -10.87 -29.53
N LEU A 229 4.28 -9.63 -29.96
CA LEU A 229 3.80 -9.35 -31.33
C LEU A 229 4.85 -9.64 -32.41
N GLY A 230 6.14 -9.75 -32.05
CA GLY A 230 7.25 -10.14 -32.92
C GLY A 230 7.39 -11.65 -33.13
N GLU A 231 6.76 -12.48 -32.31
CA GLU A 231 6.91 -13.93 -32.30
C GLU A 231 6.31 -14.64 -33.54
N ASP A 232 6.89 -15.75 -33.93
CA ASP A 232 6.50 -16.50 -35.15
C ASP A 232 5.06 -17.09 -35.04
N TYR A 233 4.61 -17.48 -33.86
CA TYR A 233 3.25 -17.96 -33.70
C TYR A 233 2.19 -16.87 -33.95
N ILE A 234 2.53 -15.60 -33.72
CA ILE A 234 1.67 -14.46 -34.06
C ILE A 234 1.63 -14.26 -35.59
N ARG A 235 2.75 -14.42 -36.27
CA ARG A 235 2.78 -14.42 -37.74
C ARG A 235 1.92 -15.53 -38.31
N THR A 236 2.01 -16.73 -37.73
CA THR A 236 1.19 -17.88 -38.13
C THR A 236 -0.30 -17.60 -37.91
N ALA A 237 -0.67 -16.98 -36.77
CA ALA A 237 -2.07 -16.62 -36.49
C ALA A 237 -2.61 -15.62 -37.52
N LYS A 238 -1.82 -14.62 -37.93
CA LYS A 238 -2.18 -13.68 -39.00
C LYS A 238 -2.31 -14.37 -40.35
N ALA A 239 -1.37 -15.27 -40.71
CA ALA A 239 -1.39 -16.02 -41.96
C ALA A 239 -2.62 -16.94 -42.08
N LYS A 240 -3.14 -17.43 -40.96
CA LYS A 240 -4.41 -18.20 -40.87
C LYS A 240 -5.68 -17.35 -41.01
N GLY A 241 -5.56 -16.04 -41.22
CA GLY A 241 -6.68 -15.13 -41.44
C GLY A 241 -7.44 -14.74 -40.17
N LEU A 242 -6.84 -14.90 -38.95
CA LEU A 242 -7.49 -14.48 -37.73
C LEU A 242 -7.63 -12.95 -37.68
N SER A 243 -8.78 -12.47 -37.17
CA SER A 243 -9.03 -11.04 -37.04
C SER A 243 -7.97 -10.36 -36.14
N PRO A 244 -7.61 -9.09 -36.43
CA PRO A 244 -6.64 -8.35 -35.61
C PRO A 244 -6.95 -8.33 -34.13
N PHE A 245 -8.23 -8.18 -33.76
CA PHE A 245 -8.69 -8.24 -32.37
C PHE A 245 -8.37 -9.60 -31.72
N ARG A 246 -8.64 -10.71 -32.41
CA ARG A 246 -8.37 -12.06 -31.88
C ARG A 246 -6.86 -12.31 -31.75
N VAL A 247 -6.06 -11.84 -32.68
CA VAL A 247 -4.60 -11.92 -32.61
C VAL A 247 -4.06 -11.16 -31.41
N VAL A 248 -4.54 -9.93 -31.18
CA VAL A 248 -4.07 -9.05 -30.09
C VAL A 248 -4.60 -9.54 -28.73
N ALA A 249 -5.93 -9.70 -28.58
CA ALA A 249 -6.53 -9.94 -27.28
C ALA A 249 -6.33 -11.39 -26.79
N VAL A 250 -6.37 -12.37 -27.70
CA VAL A 250 -6.31 -13.79 -27.30
C VAL A 250 -4.90 -14.35 -27.38
N HIS A 251 -4.19 -14.08 -28.50
CA HIS A 251 -2.89 -14.71 -28.74
C HIS A 251 -1.72 -13.88 -28.16
N ALA A 252 -1.73 -12.56 -28.32
CA ALA A 252 -0.63 -11.74 -27.83
C ALA A 252 -0.79 -11.36 -26.36
N LEU A 253 -1.93 -10.78 -25.95
CA LEU A 253 -2.12 -10.26 -24.60
C LEU A 253 -1.99 -11.37 -23.54
N ARG A 254 -2.55 -12.55 -23.79
CA ARG A 254 -2.46 -13.68 -22.85
C ARG A 254 -1.03 -14.01 -22.46
N ASN A 255 -0.09 -13.98 -23.40
CA ASN A 255 1.31 -14.27 -23.13
C ASN A 255 2.04 -13.03 -22.55
N ALA A 256 1.72 -11.83 -23.06
CA ALA A 256 2.26 -10.59 -22.55
C ALA A 256 1.83 -10.28 -21.09
N LEU A 257 0.70 -10.82 -20.62
CA LEU A 257 0.25 -10.63 -19.25
C LEU A 257 1.14 -11.30 -18.18
N ILE A 258 1.95 -12.29 -18.53
CA ILE A 258 2.81 -12.98 -17.56
C ILE A 258 3.75 -11.99 -16.83
N PRO A 259 4.62 -11.21 -17.51
CA PRO A 259 5.45 -10.21 -16.87
C PRO A 259 4.64 -9.02 -16.30
N VAL A 260 3.47 -8.72 -16.88
CA VAL A 260 2.59 -7.64 -16.39
C VAL A 260 1.98 -7.99 -15.04
N ILE A 261 1.49 -9.20 -14.85
CA ILE A 261 0.96 -9.68 -13.55
C ILE A 261 2.06 -9.62 -12.49
N THR A 262 3.30 -9.96 -12.85
CA THR A 262 4.47 -9.81 -11.98
C THR A 262 4.63 -8.37 -11.51
N THR A 263 4.58 -7.45 -12.46
CA THR A 263 4.69 -6.01 -12.17
C THR A 263 3.54 -5.51 -11.29
N ILE A 264 2.29 -5.91 -11.59
CA ILE A 264 1.11 -5.56 -10.77
C ILE A 264 1.30 -6.00 -9.32
N GLY A 265 1.75 -7.23 -9.12
CA GLY A 265 1.99 -7.75 -7.77
C GLY A 265 3.04 -6.97 -7.00
N LEU A 266 4.17 -6.60 -7.64
CA LEU A 266 5.18 -5.74 -7.01
C LEU A 266 4.59 -4.35 -6.66
N GLN A 267 3.73 -3.79 -7.52
CA GLN A 267 3.10 -2.50 -7.24
C GLN A 267 2.14 -2.56 -6.04
N ILE A 268 1.47 -3.68 -5.77
CA ILE A 268 0.61 -3.83 -4.59
C ILE A 268 1.42 -3.63 -3.31
N GLY A 269 2.60 -4.25 -3.20
CA GLY A 269 3.50 -4.07 -2.06
C GLY A 269 3.94 -2.61 -1.88
N VAL A 270 4.28 -1.92 -2.99
CA VAL A 270 4.67 -0.51 -2.98
C VAL A 270 3.52 0.40 -2.54
N LEU A 271 2.29 0.12 -3.01
CA LEU A 271 1.11 0.90 -2.65
C LEU A 271 0.77 0.82 -1.16
N MET A 272 0.92 -0.36 -0.55
CA MET A 272 0.69 -0.54 0.88
C MET A 272 1.65 0.30 1.73
N ALA A 273 2.89 0.51 1.26
CA ALA A 273 3.87 1.38 1.91
C ALA A 273 3.72 2.85 1.49
N GLY A 274 3.28 3.13 0.25
CA GLY A 274 3.21 4.48 -0.34
C GLY A 274 1.94 5.26 -0.05
N ALA A 275 0.92 4.65 0.58
CA ALA A 275 -0.34 5.31 0.89
C ALA A 275 -0.20 6.45 1.92
N ILE A 276 0.86 6.48 2.72
CA ILE A 276 1.08 7.42 3.85
C ILE A 276 0.87 8.89 3.43
N LEU A 277 1.54 9.33 2.37
CA LEU A 277 1.44 10.73 1.91
C LEU A 277 0.05 11.05 1.39
N THR A 278 -0.54 10.14 0.60
CA THR A 278 -1.90 10.32 0.07
C THR A 278 -2.93 10.39 1.21
N GLU A 279 -2.85 9.48 2.17
CA GLU A 279 -3.72 9.48 3.34
C GLU A 279 -3.59 10.76 4.17
N THR A 280 -2.37 11.25 4.35
CA THR A 280 -2.11 12.49 5.10
C THR A 280 -2.71 13.70 4.40
N ILE A 281 -2.47 13.85 3.09
CA ILE A 281 -2.94 15.01 2.30
C ILE A 281 -4.46 15.05 2.23
N PHE A 282 -5.10 13.92 1.95
CA PHE A 282 -6.55 13.84 1.85
C PHE A 282 -7.24 13.63 3.21
N SER A 283 -6.50 13.69 4.33
CA SER A 283 -7.01 13.37 5.67
C SER A 283 -7.80 12.06 5.70
N TRP A 284 -7.31 11.07 4.93
CA TRP A 284 -7.87 9.73 4.87
C TRP A 284 -7.52 8.97 6.15
N PRO A 285 -8.48 8.51 6.95
CA PRO A 285 -8.21 7.91 8.26
C PRO A 285 -7.71 6.45 8.11
N GLY A 286 -6.56 6.29 7.49
CA GLY A 286 -5.89 5.01 7.32
C GLY A 286 -4.68 4.86 8.25
N VAL A 287 -3.99 3.72 8.10
CA VAL A 287 -2.83 3.35 8.91
C VAL A 287 -1.65 4.28 8.67
N GLY A 288 -1.44 4.74 7.42
CA GLY A 288 -0.34 5.63 7.08
C GLY A 288 -0.47 6.99 7.77
N LYS A 289 -1.66 7.61 7.71
CA LYS A 289 -1.94 8.85 8.44
C LYS A 289 -1.79 8.66 9.95
N TRP A 290 -2.32 7.57 10.49
CA TRP A 290 -2.18 7.25 11.92
C TRP A 290 -0.72 7.12 12.34
N MET A 291 0.15 6.53 11.51
CA MET A 291 1.60 6.48 11.77
C MET A 291 2.22 7.87 11.83
N VAL A 292 1.89 8.75 10.87
CA VAL A 292 2.39 10.14 10.85
C VAL A 292 1.90 10.90 12.09
N ASP A 293 0.62 10.81 12.41
CA ASP A 293 0.05 11.44 13.61
C ASP A 293 0.70 10.92 14.90
N SER A 294 1.04 9.62 14.97
CA SER A 294 1.74 9.01 16.12
C SER A 294 3.18 9.54 16.26
N ILE A 295 3.88 9.77 15.15
CA ILE A 295 5.22 10.38 15.17
C ILE A 295 5.14 11.80 15.73
N PHE A 296 4.21 12.63 15.24
CA PHE A 296 4.05 14.01 15.74
C PHE A 296 3.65 14.08 17.21
N ARG A 297 2.84 13.10 17.67
CA ARG A 297 2.45 12.99 19.09
C ARG A 297 3.52 12.32 19.96
N ARG A 298 4.64 11.90 19.37
CA ARG A 298 5.71 11.16 20.04
C ARG A 298 5.20 9.88 20.74
N ASP A 299 4.21 9.22 20.13
CA ASP A 299 3.66 7.96 20.61
C ASP A 299 4.55 6.80 20.13
N TYR A 300 5.68 6.62 20.80
CA TYR A 300 6.71 5.67 20.39
C TYR A 300 6.21 4.22 20.32
N PRO A 301 5.42 3.71 21.28
CA PRO A 301 4.86 2.37 21.13
C PRO A 301 3.99 2.23 19.88
N ALA A 302 3.15 3.23 19.57
CA ALA A 302 2.32 3.22 18.37
C ALA A 302 3.15 3.22 17.08
N VAL A 303 4.24 4.01 17.03
CA VAL A 303 5.16 4.02 15.89
C VAL A 303 5.87 2.67 15.76
N GLN A 304 6.37 2.10 16.85
CA GLN A 304 7.10 0.83 16.88
C GLN A 304 6.22 -0.35 16.47
N GLY A 305 5.09 -0.52 17.16
CA GLY A 305 4.16 -1.60 16.87
C GLY A 305 3.53 -1.46 15.48
N GLY A 306 3.18 -0.22 15.08
CA GLY A 306 2.65 0.08 13.77
C GLY A 306 3.63 -0.26 12.63
N LEU A 307 4.91 0.07 12.79
CA LEU A 307 5.95 -0.25 11.81
C LEU A 307 6.09 -1.77 11.61
N VAL A 308 6.08 -2.53 12.70
CA VAL A 308 6.13 -4.01 12.65
C VAL A 308 4.87 -4.57 11.99
N LEU A 309 3.67 -4.05 12.33
CA LEU A 309 2.41 -4.50 11.74
C LEU A 309 2.36 -4.20 10.24
N ILE A 310 2.77 -3.00 9.80
CA ILE A 310 2.87 -2.67 8.36
C ILE A 310 3.82 -3.64 7.67
N ALA A 311 4.98 -3.89 8.25
CA ALA A 311 5.95 -4.82 7.67
C ALA A 311 5.39 -6.25 7.56
N LEU A 312 4.70 -6.75 8.58
CA LEU A 312 4.03 -8.06 8.56
C LEU A 312 2.97 -8.13 7.44
N ILE A 313 2.17 -7.08 7.26
CA ILE A 313 1.19 -7.01 6.18
C ILE A 313 1.89 -7.02 4.81
N VAL A 314 2.93 -6.20 4.62
CA VAL A 314 3.69 -6.16 3.36
C VAL A 314 4.34 -7.52 3.07
N MET A 315 4.91 -8.17 4.09
CA MET A 315 5.46 -9.53 3.97
C MET A 315 4.40 -10.54 3.57
N GLY A 316 3.21 -10.48 4.20
CA GLY A 316 2.06 -11.33 3.87
C GLY A 316 1.58 -11.12 2.43
N VAL A 317 1.42 -9.87 2.00
CA VAL A 317 1.04 -9.52 0.62
C VAL A 317 2.08 -10.03 -0.37
N ASN A 318 3.38 -9.80 -0.13
CA ASN A 318 4.43 -10.29 -1.01
C ASN A 318 4.44 -11.83 -1.09
N LEU A 319 4.21 -12.51 0.03
CA LEU A 319 4.10 -13.98 0.03
C LEU A 319 2.92 -14.45 -0.84
N VAL A 320 1.74 -13.82 -0.72
CA VAL A 320 0.57 -14.14 -1.56
C VAL A 320 0.88 -13.89 -3.04
N VAL A 321 1.50 -12.75 -3.35
CA VAL A 321 1.93 -12.41 -4.72
C VAL A 321 2.91 -13.44 -5.27
N ASP A 322 3.91 -13.86 -4.48
CA ASP A 322 4.88 -14.90 -4.87
C ASP A 322 4.19 -16.25 -5.13
N MET A 323 3.20 -16.62 -4.31
CA MET A 323 2.41 -17.84 -4.55
C MET A 323 1.61 -17.76 -5.85
N LEU A 324 0.97 -16.61 -6.12
CA LEU A 324 0.25 -16.38 -7.38
C LEU A 324 1.20 -16.48 -8.58
N TYR A 325 2.44 -15.98 -8.47
CA TYR A 325 3.46 -16.17 -9.51
C TYR A 325 3.79 -17.63 -9.76
N GLY A 326 3.98 -18.41 -8.69
CA GLY A 326 4.24 -19.83 -8.81
C GLY A 326 3.10 -20.61 -9.46
N LEU A 327 1.87 -20.09 -9.40
CA LEU A 327 0.70 -20.66 -10.10
C LEU A 327 0.67 -20.25 -11.59
N VAL A 328 0.94 -18.98 -11.90
CA VAL A 328 0.85 -18.44 -13.26
C VAL A 328 2.05 -18.84 -14.13
N ASN A 329 3.25 -18.93 -13.55
CA ASN A 329 4.48 -19.28 -14.28
C ASN A 329 5.13 -20.55 -13.72
N PRO A 330 4.83 -21.74 -14.31
CA PRO A 330 5.40 -23.00 -13.82
C PRO A 330 6.91 -23.13 -13.99
N LYS A 331 7.57 -22.30 -14.82
CA LYS A 331 9.03 -22.30 -14.98
C LYS A 331 9.76 -21.86 -13.71
N ILE A 332 9.15 -20.99 -12.90
CA ILE A 332 9.73 -20.51 -11.64
C ILE A 332 9.77 -21.62 -10.58
N ARG A 333 8.93 -22.64 -10.70
CA ARG A 333 8.91 -23.80 -9.79
C ARG A 333 10.18 -24.64 -9.81
N HIS A 334 10.93 -24.61 -10.91
CA HIS A 334 12.06 -25.49 -11.18
C HIS A 334 13.41 -24.75 -11.15
N GLN A 335 13.43 -23.43 -10.98
CA GLN A 335 14.69 -22.73 -10.73
C GLN A 335 15.13 -23.02 -9.29
N ARG A 336 16.22 -23.82 -9.21
CA ARG A 336 16.88 -24.28 -7.97
C ARG A 336 17.51 -23.14 -7.20
#